data_0872ecb5fdb14120e401d50b0c70ca93
#
_entry.id   0872ecb5fdb14120e401d50b0c70ca93
#
_cell.length_a   1.000
_cell.length_b   1.000
_cell.length_c   1.000
_cell.angle_alpha   90.00
_cell.angle_beta   90.00
_cell.angle_gamma   90.00
#
_symmetry.space_group_name_H-M   'P 1'
#
loop_
_entity.id
_entity.type
_entity.pdbx_description
1 polymer ?
#
loop_
_entity_poly.entity_id
_entity_poly.type
_entity_poly.pdbx_seq_one_letter_code
_entity_poly.pdbx_strand_id
1 'polypeptide(L)'
;MEKHQAKVYGKAKVGAPPMSVPHLDLRVVDGKQSLLFGPFGGWTPKFLKEGSYLDLFKSIRPDNIPSYLGVAATNFDLVKYLVEEVFKSFDSRVDDLRDYMPSADGKDWESVIAGQRVQIIKPAAPPHFGSLEFGTALVNDQDGSIAGILGASPGASIAPAAMLELLERCFGERMIEWGPKLYDMIPTYGKSLKRHRDLYDEQWDNTQRVLKLDR
;
A
#
# COMPACT_ATOMS: atom_id res chain seq x y z
N MET A 1 -5.22 -26.59 1.69
CA MET A 1 -4.10 -25.62 1.69
C MET A 1 -3.00 -26.00 0.71
N GLU A 2 -2.60 -27.26 0.56
CA GLU A 2 -1.56 -27.68 -0.41
C GLU A 2 -1.82 -27.23 -1.87
N LYS A 3 -3.08 -27.08 -2.27
CA LYS A 3 -3.48 -26.64 -3.61
C LYS A 3 -3.33 -25.14 -3.88
N HIS A 4 -3.10 -24.33 -2.86
CA HIS A 4 -3.10 -22.86 -2.94
C HIS A 4 -1.79 -22.24 -2.43
N GLN A 5 -0.66 -22.74 -2.90
CA GLN A 5 0.65 -22.21 -2.50
C GLN A 5 1.03 -20.93 -3.26
N ALA A 6 0.42 -20.70 -4.41
CA ALA A 6 0.66 -19.51 -5.20
C ALA A 6 -0.33 -18.39 -4.85
N LYS A 7 0.13 -17.15 -4.97
CA LYS A 7 -0.73 -15.98 -4.88
C LYS A 7 -1.49 -15.81 -6.20
N VAL A 8 -2.83 -15.84 -6.12
CA VAL A 8 -3.72 -15.74 -7.28
C VAL A 8 -4.39 -14.37 -7.28
N TYR A 9 -4.16 -13.61 -8.34
CA TYR A 9 -4.82 -12.32 -8.58
C TYR A 9 -5.99 -12.47 -9.54
N GLY A 10 -7.08 -11.77 -9.27
CA GLY A 10 -8.18 -11.60 -10.20
C GLY A 10 -7.96 -10.43 -11.17
N LYS A 11 -8.94 -10.21 -12.01
CA LYS A 11 -9.03 -9.00 -12.83
C LYS A 11 -9.80 -7.92 -12.08
N ALA A 12 -9.38 -6.65 -12.25
CA ALA A 12 -10.17 -5.53 -11.74
C ALA A 12 -11.56 -5.51 -12.40
N LYS A 13 -12.59 -5.31 -11.61
CA LYS A 13 -13.94 -5.02 -12.14
C LYS A 13 -13.89 -3.68 -12.88
N VAL A 14 -14.71 -3.53 -13.93
CA VAL A 14 -14.80 -2.26 -14.66
C VAL A 14 -15.21 -1.16 -13.70
N GLY A 15 -14.45 -0.06 -13.68
CA GLY A 15 -14.67 1.08 -12.77
C GLY A 15 -14.02 0.93 -11.39
N ALA A 16 -13.54 -0.26 -11.00
CA ALA A 16 -12.81 -0.44 -9.75
C ALA A 16 -11.36 0.03 -9.88
N PRO A 17 -10.80 0.69 -8.85
CA PRO A 17 -9.40 1.09 -8.88
C PRO A 17 -8.50 -0.16 -8.93
N PRO A 18 -7.41 -0.15 -9.72
CA PRO A 18 -6.52 -1.30 -9.87
C PRO A 18 -5.97 -1.87 -8.57
N MET A 19 -5.95 -1.05 -7.52
CA MET A 19 -5.41 -1.39 -6.20
C MET A 19 -6.36 -2.23 -5.33
N SER A 20 -7.63 -2.37 -5.73
CA SER A 20 -8.67 -3.10 -4.99
C SER A 20 -8.98 -4.47 -5.59
N VAL A 21 -8.09 -4.98 -6.44
CA VAL A 21 -8.25 -6.33 -6.99
C VAL A 21 -8.03 -7.36 -5.89
N PRO A 22 -9.05 -8.15 -5.53
CA PRO A 22 -8.88 -9.21 -4.57
C PRO A 22 -7.87 -10.24 -5.07
N HIS A 23 -7.17 -10.85 -4.14
CA HIS A 23 -6.28 -11.97 -4.41
C HIS A 23 -6.40 -13.01 -3.31
N LEU A 24 -6.21 -14.26 -3.68
CA LEU A 24 -6.12 -15.38 -2.76
C LEU A 24 -4.64 -15.69 -2.50
N ASP A 25 -4.25 -15.77 -1.24
CA ASP A 25 -2.86 -15.83 -0.82
C ASP A 25 -2.70 -16.76 0.38
N LEU A 26 -1.73 -17.68 0.31
CA LEU A 26 -1.35 -18.49 1.47
C LEU A 26 -0.33 -17.73 2.30
N ARG A 27 -0.62 -17.55 3.57
CA ARG A 27 0.25 -16.88 4.53
C ARG A 27 0.44 -17.70 5.79
N VAL A 28 1.54 -17.44 6.48
CA VAL A 28 1.72 -17.88 7.86
C VAL A 28 1.41 -16.70 8.77
N VAL A 29 0.35 -16.84 9.55
CA VAL A 29 -0.09 -15.82 10.52
C VAL A 29 0.01 -16.48 11.90
N ASP A 30 0.79 -15.90 12.79
CA ASP A 30 1.03 -16.39 14.15
C ASP A 30 1.43 -17.89 14.18
N GLY A 31 2.28 -18.30 13.24
CA GLY A 31 2.76 -19.67 13.12
C GLY A 31 1.79 -20.66 12.47
N LYS A 32 0.60 -20.22 12.06
CA LYS A 32 -0.42 -21.04 11.39
C LYS A 32 -0.54 -20.68 9.93
N GLN A 33 -0.61 -21.68 9.07
CA GLN A 33 -0.96 -21.48 7.66
C GLN A 33 -2.41 -21.07 7.54
N SER A 34 -2.65 -19.93 6.89
CA SER A 34 -3.97 -19.36 6.64
C SER A 34 -4.09 -18.91 5.20
N LEU A 35 -5.25 -19.13 4.58
CA LEU A 35 -5.59 -18.52 3.31
C LEU A 35 -6.21 -17.15 3.59
N LEU A 36 -5.70 -16.14 2.91
CA LEU A 36 -6.23 -14.78 2.98
C LEU A 36 -6.82 -14.42 1.63
N PHE A 37 -8.02 -13.87 1.64
CA PHE A 37 -8.70 -13.39 0.44
C PHE A 37 -9.08 -11.92 0.61
N GLY A 38 -8.70 -11.09 -0.34
CA GLY A 38 -8.91 -9.66 -0.34
C GLY A 38 -7.74 -8.91 -0.98
N PRO A 39 -7.55 -7.61 -0.70
CA PRO A 39 -8.38 -6.79 0.16
C PRO A 39 -9.72 -6.46 -0.49
N PHE A 40 -10.74 -6.32 0.32
CA PHE A 40 -11.95 -5.65 -0.08
C PHE A 40 -11.77 -4.15 0.19
N GLY A 41 -12.20 -3.32 -0.75
CA GLY A 41 -12.22 -1.89 -0.56
C GLY A 41 -13.17 -1.50 0.56
N GLY A 42 -13.00 -0.31 1.07
CA GLY A 42 -13.88 0.25 2.08
C GLY A 42 -13.51 1.69 2.35
N TRP A 43 -14.38 2.39 3.04
CA TRP A 43 -14.15 3.75 3.46
C TRP A 43 -14.45 3.89 4.96
N THR A 44 -13.63 4.65 5.64
CA THR A 44 -13.83 4.99 7.05
C THR A 44 -13.28 6.40 7.31
N PRO A 45 -13.90 7.17 8.21
CA PRO A 45 -13.35 8.46 8.61
C PRO A 45 -12.18 8.33 9.60
N LYS A 46 -11.82 7.13 10.05
CA LYS A 46 -10.62 6.90 10.86
C LYS A 46 -9.37 6.97 9.98
N PHE A 47 -8.30 7.57 10.47
CA PHE A 47 -7.00 7.58 9.76
C PHE A 47 -6.13 6.37 10.11
N LEU A 48 -6.32 5.79 11.28
CA LEU A 48 -5.64 4.58 11.75
C LEU A 48 -6.67 3.53 12.19
N LYS A 49 -6.28 2.26 12.19
CA LYS A 49 -7.13 1.15 12.64
C LYS A 49 -7.69 1.41 14.04
N GLU A 50 -6.85 1.87 14.96
CA GLU A 50 -7.21 2.24 16.33
C GLU A 50 -7.48 3.76 16.48
N GLY A 51 -7.73 4.46 15.36
CA GLY A 51 -8.05 5.89 15.35
C GLY A 51 -9.49 6.20 15.73
N SER A 52 -9.81 7.49 15.69
CA SER A 52 -11.15 8.01 16.00
C SER A 52 -12.00 8.17 14.74
N TYR A 53 -13.28 7.89 14.85
CA TYR A 53 -14.27 8.25 13.79
C TYR A 53 -14.36 9.76 13.53
N LEU A 54 -13.77 10.59 14.39
CA LEU A 54 -13.70 12.03 14.20
C LEU A 54 -12.43 12.50 13.48
N ASP A 55 -11.50 11.62 13.13
CA ASP A 55 -10.21 12.01 12.55
C ASP A 55 -10.39 12.81 11.26
N LEU A 56 -11.21 12.32 10.31
CA LEU A 56 -11.50 13.03 9.09
C LEU A 56 -12.13 14.41 9.35
N PHE A 57 -13.13 14.47 10.23
CA PHE A 57 -13.84 15.70 10.52
C PHE A 57 -12.94 16.77 11.16
N LYS A 58 -12.03 16.34 12.05
CA LYS A 58 -11.02 17.22 12.67
C LYS A 58 -9.97 17.72 11.68
N SER A 59 -9.80 17.05 10.55
CA SER A 59 -8.85 17.45 9.50
C SER A 59 -9.43 18.46 8.52
N ILE A 60 -10.75 18.67 8.53
CA ILE A 60 -11.42 19.61 7.62
C ILE A 60 -11.15 21.03 8.08
N ARG A 61 -10.66 21.85 7.15
CA ARG A 61 -10.35 23.27 7.34
C ARG A 61 -10.93 24.06 6.15
N PRO A 62 -11.20 25.36 6.31
CA PRO A 62 -11.73 26.16 5.20
C PRO A 62 -10.86 26.12 3.94
N ASP A 63 -9.54 26.03 4.09
CA ASP A 63 -8.58 25.99 3.00
C ASP A 63 -8.57 24.66 2.23
N ASN A 64 -8.97 23.55 2.84
CA ASN A 64 -8.96 22.23 2.18
C ASN A 64 -10.34 21.75 1.70
N ILE A 65 -11.44 22.43 2.06
CA ILE A 65 -12.79 22.08 1.59
C ILE A 65 -12.88 22.01 0.06
N PRO A 66 -12.37 23.00 -0.71
CA PRO A 66 -12.42 22.92 -2.17
C PRO A 66 -11.76 21.66 -2.73
N SER A 67 -10.66 21.23 -2.11
CA SER A 67 -9.95 20.01 -2.53
C SER A 67 -10.76 18.75 -2.26
N TYR A 68 -11.44 18.66 -1.14
CA TYR A 68 -12.34 17.52 -0.83
C TYR A 68 -13.51 17.47 -1.83
N LEU A 69 -14.15 18.59 -2.10
CA LEU A 69 -15.27 18.66 -3.05
C LEU A 69 -14.81 18.36 -4.48
N GLY A 70 -13.66 18.88 -4.88
CA GLY A 70 -13.07 18.61 -6.19
C GLY A 70 -12.77 17.12 -6.40
N VAL A 71 -12.16 16.47 -5.41
CA VAL A 71 -11.89 15.02 -5.46
C VAL A 71 -13.18 14.22 -5.50
N ALA A 72 -14.18 14.55 -4.68
CA ALA A 72 -15.46 13.85 -4.69
C ALA A 72 -16.16 13.94 -6.06
N ALA A 73 -16.13 15.12 -6.68
CA ALA A 73 -16.74 15.34 -7.99
C ALA A 73 -16.00 14.62 -9.13
N THR A 74 -14.66 14.62 -9.10
CA THR A 74 -13.85 14.02 -10.17
C THR A 74 -13.66 12.51 -10.03
N ASN A 75 -13.95 11.93 -8.85
CA ASN A 75 -13.80 10.51 -8.57
C ASN A 75 -15.12 9.86 -8.10
N PHE A 76 -16.23 10.28 -8.71
CA PHE A 76 -17.56 9.80 -8.30
C PHE A 76 -17.69 8.27 -8.36
N ASP A 77 -17.16 7.64 -9.40
CA ASP A 77 -17.19 6.17 -9.55
C ASP A 77 -16.41 5.47 -8.42
N LEU A 78 -15.28 6.04 -8.01
CA LEU A 78 -14.52 5.54 -6.86
C LEU A 78 -15.33 5.69 -5.56
N VAL A 79 -15.96 6.83 -5.33
CA VAL A 79 -16.79 7.06 -4.14
C VAL A 79 -17.95 6.07 -4.09
N LYS A 80 -18.65 5.89 -5.21
CA LYS A 80 -19.73 4.92 -5.35
C LYS A 80 -19.24 3.50 -5.04
N TYR A 81 -18.15 3.08 -5.64
CA TYR A 81 -17.53 1.78 -5.40
C TYR A 81 -17.21 1.58 -3.90
N LEU A 82 -16.58 2.56 -3.25
CA LEU A 82 -16.23 2.46 -1.83
C LEU A 82 -17.46 2.35 -0.93
N VAL A 83 -18.54 3.07 -1.26
CA VAL A 83 -19.82 2.96 -0.54
C VAL A 83 -20.41 1.56 -0.69
N GLU A 84 -20.45 1.04 -1.92
CA GLU A 84 -20.94 -0.33 -2.20
C GLU A 84 -20.14 -1.38 -1.41
N GLU A 85 -18.82 -1.28 -1.37
CA GLU A 85 -17.94 -2.22 -0.64
C GLU A 85 -18.12 -2.13 0.89
N VAL A 86 -18.42 -0.95 1.44
CA VAL A 86 -18.74 -0.80 2.87
C VAL A 86 -19.97 -1.58 3.27
N PHE A 87 -21.00 -1.57 2.42
CA PHE A 87 -22.28 -2.26 2.68
C PHE A 87 -22.30 -3.72 2.21
N LYS A 88 -21.23 -4.21 1.62
CA LYS A 88 -21.14 -5.58 1.12
C LYS A 88 -21.20 -6.59 2.26
N SER A 89 -22.12 -7.53 2.18
CA SER A 89 -22.30 -8.57 3.19
C SER A 89 -21.13 -9.57 3.19
N PHE A 90 -20.98 -10.29 4.29
CA PHE A 90 -20.02 -11.39 4.39
C PHE A 90 -20.26 -12.45 3.32
N ASP A 91 -21.51 -12.87 3.13
CA ASP A 91 -21.88 -13.89 2.14
C ASP A 91 -21.51 -13.44 0.72
N SER A 92 -21.75 -12.18 0.37
CA SER A 92 -21.32 -11.64 -0.93
C SER A 92 -19.80 -11.64 -1.12
N ARG A 93 -19.03 -11.47 -0.04
CA ARG A 93 -17.55 -11.60 -0.09
C ARG A 93 -17.11 -13.05 -0.27
N VAL A 94 -17.84 -13.98 0.34
CA VAL A 94 -17.63 -15.43 0.13
C VAL A 94 -17.99 -15.83 -1.31
N ASP A 95 -19.01 -15.22 -1.90
CA ASP A 95 -19.34 -15.46 -3.32
C ASP A 95 -18.23 -14.96 -4.25
N ASP A 96 -17.64 -13.80 -4.00
CA ASP A 96 -16.46 -13.34 -4.73
C ASP A 96 -15.25 -14.31 -4.54
N LEU A 97 -15.08 -14.89 -3.37
CA LEU A 97 -14.03 -15.88 -3.10
C LEU A 97 -14.25 -17.17 -3.92
N ARG A 98 -15.49 -17.57 -4.17
CA ARG A 98 -15.80 -18.76 -4.96
C ARG A 98 -15.39 -18.64 -6.41
N ASP A 99 -15.19 -17.43 -6.94
CA ASP A 99 -14.58 -17.22 -8.26
C ASP A 99 -13.12 -17.72 -8.31
N TYR A 100 -12.44 -17.75 -7.14
CA TYR A 100 -11.05 -18.20 -6.99
C TYR A 100 -10.95 -19.62 -6.41
N MET A 101 -11.86 -19.97 -5.55
CA MET A 101 -11.94 -21.24 -4.84
C MET A 101 -13.40 -21.71 -4.79
N PRO A 102 -13.88 -22.39 -5.84
CA PRO A 102 -15.29 -22.81 -5.94
C PRO A 102 -15.80 -23.64 -4.76
N SER A 103 -14.90 -24.33 -4.07
CA SER A 103 -15.22 -25.15 -2.89
C SER A 103 -15.23 -24.38 -1.56
N ALA A 104 -15.15 -23.04 -1.57
CA ALA A 104 -15.15 -22.25 -0.35
C ALA A 104 -16.49 -22.34 0.38
N ASP A 105 -16.45 -22.76 1.65
CA ASP A 105 -17.59 -22.70 2.59
C ASP A 105 -17.38 -21.49 3.51
N GLY A 106 -18.37 -20.62 3.61
CA GLY A 106 -18.32 -19.43 4.47
C GLY A 106 -18.05 -19.72 5.96
N LYS A 107 -18.34 -20.94 6.41
CA LYS A 107 -18.07 -21.37 7.79
C LYS A 107 -16.58 -21.47 8.12
N ASP A 108 -15.75 -21.65 7.11
CA ASP A 108 -14.29 -21.78 7.26
C ASP A 108 -13.58 -20.43 7.19
N TRP A 109 -14.32 -19.33 7.02
CA TRP A 109 -13.79 -17.99 6.80
C TRP A 109 -14.33 -16.99 7.80
N GLU A 110 -13.52 -15.99 8.08
CA GLU A 110 -13.90 -14.83 8.91
C GLU A 110 -13.46 -13.52 8.25
N SER A 111 -14.16 -12.44 8.54
CA SER A 111 -13.83 -11.12 8.04
C SER A 111 -12.94 -10.39 9.03
N VAL A 112 -11.73 -10.02 8.59
CA VAL A 112 -10.73 -9.34 9.43
C VAL A 112 -10.41 -7.97 8.84
N ILE A 113 -10.36 -6.94 9.70
CA ILE A 113 -9.86 -5.63 9.31
C ILE A 113 -8.32 -5.73 9.21
N ALA A 114 -7.81 -5.82 7.98
CA ALA A 114 -6.38 -5.97 7.72
C ALA A 114 -5.59 -4.71 8.08
N GLY A 115 -6.15 -3.53 7.80
CA GLY A 115 -5.51 -2.26 8.07
C GLY A 115 -6.25 -1.10 7.44
N GLN A 116 -5.70 0.08 7.59
CA GLN A 116 -6.21 1.32 7.02
C GLN A 116 -5.06 2.09 6.38
N ARG A 117 -5.42 2.90 5.43
CA ARG A 117 -4.46 3.75 4.74
C ARG A 117 -5.08 5.14 4.56
N VAL A 118 -4.30 6.16 4.84
CA VAL A 118 -4.69 7.54 4.54
C VAL A 118 -4.44 7.81 3.06
N GLN A 119 -5.47 8.21 2.34
CA GLN A 119 -5.36 8.65 0.96
C GLN A 119 -5.13 10.16 0.95
N ILE A 120 -4.03 10.59 0.33
CA ILE A 120 -3.65 12.00 0.30
C ILE A 120 -4.49 12.72 -0.75
N ILE A 121 -5.07 13.85 -0.34
CA ILE A 121 -5.71 14.81 -1.22
C ILE A 121 -4.81 16.03 -1.30
N LYS A 122 -4.39 16.40 -2.52
CA LYS A 122 -3.61 17.61 -2.79
C LYS A 122 -4.48 18.68 -3.45
N PRO A 123 -4.24 19.96 -3.17
CA PRO A 123 -4.82 21.04 -3.97
C PRO A 123 -4.44 20.88 -5.44
N ALA A 124 -5.37 21.16 -6.33
CA ALA A 124 -5.16 21.17 -7.77
C ALA A 124 -5.69 22.46 -8.37
N ALA A 125 -5.14 22.86 -9.52
CA ALA A 125 -5.63 24.03 -10.24
C ALA A 125 -7.06 23.79 -10.78
N PRO A 126 -7.85 24.87 -10.98
CA PRO A 126 -9.15 24.76 -11.65
C PRO A 126 -9.03 24.01 -12.99
N PRO A 127 -10.07 23.25 -13.39
CA PRO A 127 -11.39 23.15 -12.76
C PRO A 127 -11.49 22.09 -11.64
N HIS A 128 -10.42 21.37 -11.31
CA HIS A 128 -10.51 20.16 -10.46
C HIS A 128 -10.40 20.45 -8.96
N PHE A 129 -9.73 21.53 -8.56
CA PHE A 129 -9.52 21.98 -7.17
C PHE A 129 -8.86 20.99 -6.23
N GLY A 130 -8.87 19.70 -6.52
CA GLY A 130 -8.24 18.65 -5.74
C GLY A 130 -7.86 17.44 -6.59
N SER A 131 -6.78 16.74 -6.18
CA SER A 131 -6.33 15.49 -6.79
C SER A 131 -6.06 14.42 -5.73
N LEU A 132 -6.37 13.16 -6.05
CA LEU A 132 -6.00 12.00 -5.24
C LEU A 132 -4.60 11.54 -5.64
N GLU A 133 -3.72 11.42 -4.65
CA GLU A 133 -2.42 10.80 -4.84
C GLU A 133 -2.52 9.30 -4.63
N PHE A 134 -2.23 8.54 -5.69
CA PHE A 134 -2.15 7.09 -5.62
C PHE A 134 -0.69 6.67 -5.45
N GLY A 135 -0.45 5.66 -4.60
CA GLY A 135 0.88 5.15 -4.33
C GLY A 135 1.41 5.56 -2.96
N THR A 136 2.73 5.55 -2.83
CA THR A 136 3.44 5.90 -1.60
C THR A 136 3.97 7.32 -1.69
N ALA A 137 3.70 8.13 -0.68
CA ALA A 137 4.28 9.46 -0.54
C ALA A 137 5.04 9.58 0.77
N LEU A 138 6.24 10.12 0.70
CA LEU A 138 7.01 10.53 1.86
C LEU A 138 6.71 12.01 2.16
N VAL A 139 6.19 12.28 3.33
CA VAL A 139 5.84 13.61 3.82
C VAL A 139 6.71 13.93 5.03
N ASN A 140 7.34 15.09 5.04
CA ASN A 140 8.16 15.57 6.15
C ASN A 140 7.89 17.04 6.42
N ASP A 141 8.17 17.47 7.64
CA ASP A 141 8.18 18.88 8.01
C ASP A 141 9.39 19.59 7.40
N GLN A 142 9.34 20.93 7.37
CA GLN A 142 10.38 21.75 6.74
C GLN A 142 11.76 21.59 7.38
N ASP A 143 11.79 21.39 8.71
CA ASP A 143 13.01 21.20 9.48
C ASP A 143 13.45 19.73 9.58
N GLY A 144 12.72 18.80 8.96
CA GLY A 144 13.02 17.37 9.00
C GLY A 144 12.79 16.70 10.36
N SER A 145 12.19 17.40 11.34
CA SER A 145 11.97 16.89 12.69
C SER A 145 10.93 15.77 12.76
N ILE A 146 10.02 15.73 11.81
CA ILE A 146 9.00 14.70 11.69
C ILE A 146 8.83 14.27 10.23
N ALA A 147 8.67 12.98 10.00
CA ALA A 147 8.37 12.44 8.69
C ALA A 147 7.43 11.24 8.78
N GLY A 148 6.67 11.02 7.71
CA GLY A 148 5.74 9.91 7.61
C GLY A 148 5.63 9.37 6.19
N ILE A 149 5.31 8.09 6.08
CA ILE A 149 4.98 7.45 4.81
C ILE A 149 3.47 7.29 4.75
N LEU A 150 2.85 7.86 3.75
CA LEU A 150 1.41 7.81 3.51
C LEU A 150 1.10 7.07 2.21
N GLY A 151 -0.10 6.54 2.12
CA GLY A 151 -0.54 5.73 1.00
C GLY A 151 -0.13 4.28 1.19
N ALA A 152 0.68 3.75 0.35
CA ALA A 152 1.43 2.54 0.50
C ALA A 152 0.86 1.20 0.04
N SER A 153 1.21 0.81 -1.12
CA SER A 153 1.48 -0.56 -1.52
C SER A 153 2.37 -0.47 -2.76
N PRO A 154 3.42 -1.22 -2.88
CA PRO A 154 3.92 -2.32 -2.05
C PRO A 154 4.93 -1.86 -0.97
N GLY A 155 4.47 -1.63 0.26
CA GLY A 155 5.29 -1.08 1.35
C GLY A 155 6.59 -1.84 1.64
N ALA A 156 6.52 -3.17 1.73
CA ALA A 156 7.67 -3.99 2.04
C ALA A 156 8.78 -3.92 0.96
N SER A 157 8.40 -3.93 -0.31
CA SER A 157 9.36 -3.91 -1.43
C SER A 157 10.05 -2.56 -1.60
N ILE A 158 9.40 -1.46 -1.24
CA ILE A 158 9.96 -0.11 -1.38
C ILE A 158 10.57 0.42 -0.09
N ALA A 159 10.42 -0.29 1.04
CA ALA A 159 10.84 0.20 2.35
C ALA A 159 12.30 0.65 2.40
N PRO A 160 13.29 -0.11 1.87
CA PRO A 160 14.67 0.34 1.88
C PRO A 160 14.88 1.65 1.11
N ALA A 161 14.29 1.78 -0.08
CA ALA A 161 14.40 3.00 -0.89
C ALA A 161 13.72 4.19 -0.21
N ALA A 162 12.52 3.99 0.37
CA ALA A 162 11.80 5.02 1.10
C ALA A 162 12.56 5.48 2.35
N MET A 163 13.23 4.56 3.06
CA MET A 163 14.05 4.92 4.22
C MET A 163 15.30 5.70 3.82
N LEU A 164 15.96 5.37 2.73
CA LEU A 164 17.08 6.14 2.22
C LEU A 164 16.64 7.56 1.84
N GLU A 165 15.52 7.70 1.13
CA GLU A 165 14.96 9.00 0.79
C GLU A 165 14.58 9.81 2.05
N LEU A 166 14.06 9.16 3.10
CA LEU A 166 13.78 9.80 4.38
C LEU A 166 15.07 10.32 5.03
N LEU A 167 16.13 9.51 5.05
CA LEU A 167 17.42 9.94 5.59
C LEU A 167 17.97 11.15 4.82
N GLU A 168 17.90 11.15 3.50
CA GLU A 168 18.32 12.26 2.66
C GLU A 168 17.52 13.55 2.94
N ARG A 169 16.21 13.43 3.11
CA ARG A 169 15.34 14.60 3.40
C ARG A 169 15.50 15.17 4.79
N CYS A 170 15.60 14.31 5.81
CA CYS A 170 15.59 14.73 7.21
C CYS A 170 17.00 14.95 7.78
N PHE A 171 18.03 14.32 7.19
CA PHE A 171 19.40 14.32 7.69
C PHE A 171 20.43 14.61 6.60
N GLY A 172 20.10 15.46 5.63
CA GLY A 172 20.93 15.70 4.44
C GLY A 172 22.40 15.99 4.75
N GLU A 173 22.68 16.81 5.76
CA GLU A 173 24.05 17.12 6.17
C GLU A 173 24.82 15.90 6.68
N ARG A 174 24.15 14.98 7.38
CA ARG A 174 24.78 13.75 7.89
C ARG A 174 25.01 12.70 6.81
N MET A 175 24.36 12.83 5.66
CA MET A 175 24.53 11.88 4.55
C MET A 175 25.99 11.85 4.05
N ILE A 176 26.75 12.94 4.21
CA ILE A 176 28.18 12.99 3.88
C ILE A 176 28.96 12.03 4.80
N GLU A 177 28.69 12.06 6.09
CA GLU A 177 29.31 11.19 7.08
C GLU A 177 28.86 9.73 6.94
N TRP A 178 27.57 9.51 6.69
CA TRP A 178 26.98 8.17 6.62
C TRP A 178 27.18 7.47 5.27
N GLY A 179 27.49 8.22 4.22
CA GLY A 179 27.66 7.72 2.86
C GLY A 179 28.54 6.47 2.76
N PRO A 180 29.78 6.47 3.27
CA PRO A 180 30.66 5.28 3.20
C PRO A 180 30.00 4.03 3.81
N LYS A 181 29.33 4.17 4.96
CA LYS A 181 28.64 3.06 5.61
C LYS A 181 27.41 2.60 4.81
N LEU A 182 26.69 3.53 4.21
CA LEU A 182 25.56 3.17 3.34
C LEU A 182 25.99 2.39 2.11
N TYR A 183 27.12 2.75 1.49
CA TYR A 183 27.70 1.99 0.38
C TYR A 183 28.18 0.59 0.81
N ASP A 184 28.73 0.45 2.01
CA ASP A 184 29.13 -0.85 2.55
C ASP A 184 27.92 -1.76 2.82
N MET A 185 26.85 -1.21 3.40
CA MET A 185 25.62 -1.95 3.70
C MET A 185 24.79 -2.26 2.46
N ILE A 186 24.79 -1.36 1.48
CA ILE A 186 23.94 -1.43 0.29
C ILE A 186 24.84 -1.16 -0.95
N PRO A 187 25.50 -2.18 -1.49
CA PRO A 187 26.44 -2.01 -2.63
C PRO A 187 25.80 -1.38 -3.89
N THR A 188 24.47 -1.41 -3.96
CA THR A 188 23.69 -0.79 -5.04
C THR A 188 23.28 0.66 -4.76
N TYR A 189 23.60 1.20 -3.57
CA TYR A 189 23.24 2.56 -3.21
C TYR A 189 23.80 3.56 -4.22
N GLY A 190 22.93 4.45 -4.70
CA GLY A 190 23.29 5.47 -5.70
C GLY A 190 23.59 4.93 -7.12
N LYS A 191 23.46 3.60 -7.34
CA LYS A 191 23.74 2.99 -8.64
C LYS A 191 22.46 2.50 -9.31
N SER A 192 22.39 2.65 -10.63
CA SER A 192 21.30 2.09 -11.43
C SER A 192 21.66 0.68 -11.88
N LEU A 193 21.00 -0.34 -11.36
CA LEU A 193 21.21 -1.73 -11.78
C LEU A 193 20.92 -1.97 -13.27
N LYS A 194 20.10 -1.12 -13.90
CA LYS A 194 19.87 -1.15 -15.34
C LYS A 194 21.14 -0.80 -16.13
N ARG A 195 22.04 0.01 -15.56
CA ARG A 195 23.30 0.45 -16.21
C ARG A 195 24.51 -0.36 -15.77
N HIS A 196 24.38 -1.13 -14.69
CA HIS A 196 25.45 -1.93 -14.09
C HIS A 196 25.00 -3.39 -14.01
N ARG A 197 25.07 -4.10 -15.14
CA ARG A 197 24.57 -5.47 -15.26
C ARG A 197 25.36 -6.45 -14.41
N ASP A 198 26.64 -6.30 -14.34
CA ASP A 198 27.56 -7.06 -13.50
C ASP A 198 27.18 -6.97 -12.01
N LEU A 199 26.94 -5.76 -11.53
CA LEU A 199 26.47 -5.55 -10.16
C LEU A 199 25.08 -6.15 -9.92
N TYR A 200 24.20 -6.09 -10.92
CA TYR A 200 22.90 -6.74 -10.83
C TYR A 200 23.05 -8.25 -10.64
N ASP A 201 23.84 -8.89 -11.49
CA ASP A 201 24.02 -10.35 -11.46
C ASP A 201 24.67 -10.79 -10.13
N GLU A 202 25.70 -10.07 -9.66
CA GLU A 202 26.33 -10.30 -8.35
C GLU A 202 25.31 -10.22 -7.20
N GLN A 203 24.50 -9.15 -7.16
CA GLN A 203 23.52 -8.95 -6.09
C GLN A 203 22.35 -9.92 -6.18
N TRP A 204 21.97 -10.33 -7.40
CA TRP A 204 20.99 -11.37 -7.62
C TRP A 204 21.44 -12.70 -7.01
N ASP A 205 22.64 -13.15 -7.37
CA ASP A 205 23.19 -14.43 -6.87
C ASP A 205 23.38 -14.40 -5.35
N ASN A 206 23.86 -13.29 -4.80
CA ASN A 206 23.96 -13.12 -3.35
C ASN A 206 22.60 -13.20 -2.66
N THR A 207 21.57 -12.54 -3.22
CA THR A 207 20.20 -12.55 -2.68
C THR A 207 19.61 -13.95 -2.71
N GLN A 208 19.74 -14.67 -3.83
CA GLN A 208 19.28 -16.04 -3.97
C GLN A 208 19.91 -16.92 -2.89
N ARG A 209 21.22 -16.85 -2.73
CA ARG A 209 21.98 -17.63 -1.76
C ARG A 209 21.59 -17.30 -0.31
N VAL A 210 21.54 -16.02 0.06
CA VAL A 210 21.26 -15.59 1.45
C VAL A 210 19.83 -15.89 1.87
N LEU A 211 18.87 -15.68 0.97
CA LEU A 211 17.45 -15.93 1.21
C LEU A 211 17.04 -17.39 0.94
N LYS A 212 17.98 -18.24 0.47
CA LYS A 212 17.73 -19.66 0.14
C LYS A 212 16.56 -19.82 -0.84
N LEU A 213 16.54 -18.98 -1.88
CA LEU A 213 15.49 -18.99 -2.89
C LEU A 213 15.73 -20.05 -3.99
N ASP A 214 16.95 -20.51 -4.14
CA ASP A 214 17.32 -21.63 -5.01
C ASP A 214 16.78 -22.93 -4.39
N ARG A 215 15.69 -23.44 -4.97
CA ARG A 215 15.10 -24.74 -4.61
C ARG A 215 15.16 -25.69 -5.78
#